data_5ca8237abeeb95bb7be4c568c0a25284
#
_entry.id   5ca8237abeeb95bb7be4c568c0a25284
#
_cell.length_a   1.000
_cell.length_b   1.000
_cell.length_c   1.000
_cell.angle_alpha   90.00
_cell.angle_beta   90.00
_cell.angle_gamma   90.00
#
_symmetry.space_group_name_H-M   'P 1'
#
loop_
_entity.id
_entity.type
_entity.pdbx_description
1 polymer ?
#
loop_
_entity_poly.entity_id
_entity_poly.type
_entity_poly.pdbx_seq_one_letter_code
_entity_poly.pdbx_strand_id
1 'polypeptide(L)'
;MEIDYRIYRIKLNHSFGISRSKNDWYDIVIVYLIYDDIVGVGEVAPSTRYNESIEEVVSLLKNGIKLPEGIFDYQKTWEYIYPQLNGIKALEMGINMALWDWRGKKEGKPLYQLLGIKNPNMPITSYTIAIGDLNTIGTKVEEAKPYSVLKVKLGTPKLDKEIIKEVRRFTDKVIRVDANEGWDLDYALEMCKWLAEYNVEFIEQPFPANKLNQTFKLRQYSPLDIYADENSIISDDIAIIRDAFDGINIKLMKCGSIEEAIDMIKVARMYDMKIMLGCMVETSLGITAASHLADLVDCADLDGNLLINNDPFIGVKVVDGKLKLPGGSGLGVELNNKYSELKL
;
A
#
# COMPACT_ATOMS: atom_id res chain seq x y z
N MET A 1 -14.90 -23.39 11.62
CA MET A 1 -14.13 -22.33 10.93
C MET A 1 -13.45 -22.96 9.74
N GLU A 2 -13.42 -22.25 8.60
CA GLU A 2 -12.84 -22.74 7.34
C GLU A 2 -12.12 -21.56 6.65
N ILE A 3 -11.03 -21.85 5.92
CA ILE A 3 -10.38 -20.90 5.03
C ILE A 3 -10.46 -21.46 3.61
N ASP A 4 -11.03 -20.68 2.69
CA ASP A 4 -11.04 -20.95 1.24
C ASP A 4 -10.30 -19.81 0.51
N TYR A 5 -9.92 -19.99 -0.74
CA TYR A 5 -9.21 -18.97 -1.49
C TYR A 5 -9.48 -19.05 -3.00
N ARG A 6 -9.26 -17.95 -3.69
CA ARG A 6 -9.28 -17.83 -5.15
C ARG A 6 -8.04 -17.07 -5.63
N ILE A 7 -7.42 -17.55 -6.70
CA ILE A 7 -6.36 -16.82 -7.40
C ILE A 7 -7.05 -15.90 -8.41
N TYR A 8 -6.64 -14.64 -8.44
CA TYR A 8 -7.19 -13.66 -9.36
C TYR A 8 -6.08 -12.85 -10.04
N ARG A 9 -6.20 -12.65 -11.35
CA ARG A 9 -5.27 -11.83 -12.11
C ARG A 9 -5.84 -10.43 -12.31
N ILE A 10 -5.25 -9.45 -11.67
CA ILE A 10 -5.52 -8.04 -11.90
C ILE A 10 -4.74 -7.54 -13.12
N LYS A 11 -5.41 -6.74 -13.96
CA LYS A 11 -4.86 -6.19 -15.19
C LYS A 11 -4.76 -4.67 -15.06
N LEU A 12 -3.65 -4.11 -15.47
CA LEU A 12 -3.40 -2.68 -15.40
C LEU A 12 -4.02 -1.92 -16.57
N ASN A 13 -4.43 -0.67 -16.34
CA ASN A 13 -4.86 0.27 -17.40
C ASN A 13 -3.70 0.62 -18.34
N HIS A 14 -2.52 0.81 -17.75
CA HIS A 14 -1.26 1.08 -18.45
C HIS A 14 -0.17 0.20 -17.85
N SER A 15 0.85 -0.15 -18.63
CA SER A 15 2.04 -0.84 -18.09
C SER A 15 2.61 -0.06 -16.91
N PHE A 16 2.80 -0.72 -15.77
CA PHE A 16 3.32 -0.11 -14.56
C PHE A 16 4.84 -0.29 -14.49
N GLY A 17 5.57 0.79 -14.79
CA GLY A 17 7.02 0.83 -14.77
C GLY A 17 7.54 1.51 -13.51
N ILE A 18 8.54 0.89 -12.88
CA ILE A 18 9.38 1.46 -11.82
C ILE A 18 10.86 1.28 -12.22
N SER A 19 11.79 1.78 -11.43
CA SER A 19 13.25 1.71 -11.72
C SER A 19 13.75 0.30 -12.08
N ARG A 20 13.14 -0.76 -11.52
CA ARG A 20 13.61 -2.15 -11.59
C ARG A 20 12.70 -3.14 -12.32
N SER A 21 11.48 -2.75 -12.69
CA SER A 21 10.52 -3.66 -13.35
C SER A 21 9.46 -2.93 -14.15
N LYS A 22 8.79 -3.69 -15.05
CA LYS A 22 7.62 -3.23 -15.80
C LYS A 22 6.65 -4.39 -15.95
N ASN A 23 5.40 -4.20 -15.55
CA ASN A 23 4.36 -5.23 -15.57
C ASN A 23 3.07 -4.69 -16.18
N ASP A 24 2.28 -5.58 -16.78
CA ASP A 24 0.95 -5.30 -17.33
C ASP A 24 -0.17 -5.93 -16.48
N TRP A 25 0.19 -6.81 -15.55
CA TRP A 25 -0.71 -7.53 -14.67
C TRP A 25 0.01 -8.03 -13.42
N TYR A 26 -0.76 -8.38 -12.39
CA TYR A 26 -0.31 -9.06 -11.18
C TYR A 26 -1.29 -10.17 -10.80
N ASP A 27 -0.80 -11.27 -10.24
CA ASP A 27 -1.63 -12.28 -9.62
C ASP A 27 -1.73 -12.00 -8.12
N ILE A 28 -2.94 -12.09 -7.59
CA ILE A 28 -3.27 -11.97 -6.17
C ILE A 28 -4.04 -13.20 -5.72
N VAL A 29 -4.13 -13.39 -4.41
CA VAL A 29 -5.04 -14.37 -3.81
C VAL A 29 -6.08 -13.65 -2.97
N ILE A 30 -7.34 -14.00 -3.18
CA ILE A 30 -8.44 -13.60 -2.31
C ILE A 30 -8.67 -14.74 -1.33
N VAL A 31 -8.63 -14.46 -0.03
CA VAL A 31 -8.89 -15.42 1.03
C VAL A 31 -10.23 -15.14 1.68
N TYR A 32 -10.91 -16.22 2.05
CA TYR A 32 -12.21 -16.19 2.71
C TYR A 32 -12.13 -16.96 4.01
N LEU A 33 -12.49 -16.30 5.11
CA LEU A 33 -12.62 -16.90 6.41
C LEU A 33 -14.12 -17.13 6.69
N ILE A 34 -14.53 -18.39 6.79
CA ILE A 34 -15.92 -18.78 6.95
C ILE A 34 -16.14 -19.30 8.37
N TYR A 35 -16.99 -18.65 9.13
CA TYR A 35 -17.36 -19.08 10.47
C TYR A 35 -18.72 -18.50 10.87
N ASP A 36 -19.59 -19.33 11.46
CA ASP A 36 -20.90 -18.90 12.00
C ASP A 36 -21.76 -18.15 10.96
N ASP A 37 -21.85 -18.71 9.73
CA ASP A 37 -22.55 -18.14 8.57
C ASP A 37 -22.07 -16.74 8.11
N ILE A 38 -20.93 -16.29 8.64
CA ILE A 38 -20.29 -15.04 8.26
C ILE A 38 -19.02 -15.34 7.47
N VAL A 39 -18.82 -14.59 6.38
CA VAL A 39 -17.63 -14.66 5.54
C VAL A 39 -16.82 -13.37 5.69
N GLY A 40 -15.62 -13.49 6.24
CA GLY A 40 -14.61 -12.44 6.18
C GLY A 40 -13.77 -12.58 4.92
N VAL A 41 -13.37 -11.47 4.31
CA VAL A 41 -12.61 -11.46 3.05
C VAL A 41 -11.28 -10.73 3.26
N GLY A 42 -10.22 -11.24 2.64
CA GLY A 42 -8.92 -10.58 2.64
C GLY A 42 -8.19 -10.75 1.31
N GLU A 43 -7.26 -9.86 1.04
CA GLU A 43 -6.43 -9.86 -0.16
C GLU A 43 -4.97 -10.15 0.19
N VAL A 44 -4.33 -10.96 -0.63
CA VAL A 44 -2.90 -11.31 -0.56
C VAL A 44 -2.26 -10.84 -1.86
N ALA A 45 -1.45 -9.80 -1.80
CA ALA A 45 -0.72 -9.26 -2.96
C ALA A 45 0.81 -9.37 -2.72
N PRO A 46 1.40 -10.56 -2.94
CA PRO A 46 2.80 -10.82 -2.67
C PRO A 46 3.70 -10.05 -3.62
N SER A 47 4.90 -9.70 -3.15
CA SER A 47 5.88 -8.97 -3.93
C SER A 47 7.24 -9.67 -3.94
N THR A 48 7.77 -9.91 -5.13
CA THR A 48 9.12 -10.47 -5.33
C THR A 48 10.22 -9.59 -4.71
N ARG A 49 9.95 -8.29 -4.50
CA ARG A 49 10.88 -7.39 -3.79
C ARG A 49 11.13 -7.85 -2.35
N TYR A 50 10.14 -8.51 -1.74
CA TYR A 50 10.21 -9.05 -0.37
C TYR A 50 10.36 -10.57 -0.35
N ASN A 51 10.81 -11.17 -1.47
CA ASN A 51 10.99 -12.62 -1.67
C ASN A 51 9.69 -13.41 -1.47
N GLU A 52 8.56 -12.84 -1.86
CA GLU A 52 7.27 -13.51 -1.81
C GLU A 52 6.75 -13.84 -3.21
N SER A 53 6.05 -14.96 -3.34
CA SER A 53 5.45 -15.42 -4.59
C SER A 53 4.04 -15.98 -4.39
N ILE A 54 3.26 -15.95 -5.48
CA ILE A 54 1.93 -16.59 -5.51
C ILE A 54 2.04 -18.09 -5.29
N GLU A 55 3.07 -18.73 -5.81
CA GLU A 55 3.29 -20.17 -5.71
C GLU A 55 3.48 -20.60 -4.25
N GLU A 56 4.26 -19.85 -3.48
CA GLU A 56 4.46 -20.12 -2.04
C GLU A 56 3.18 -19.92 -1.24
N VAL A 57 2.47 -18.81 -1.47
CA VAL A 57 1.17 -18.52 -0.86
C VAL A 57 0.18 -19.66 -1.13
N VAL A 58 0.02 -20.04 -2.40
CA VAL A 58 -0.92 -21.10 -2.80
C VAL A 58 -0.50 -22.47 -2.27
N SER A 59 0.81 -22.77 -2.24
CA SER A 59 1.32 -24.02 -1.66
C SER A 59 0.95 -24.12 -0.17
N LEU A 60 1.10 -23.03 0.59
CA LEU A 60 0.79 -23.01 2.00
C LEU A 60 -0.73 -23.16 2.25
N LEU A 61 -1.55 -22.45 1.48
CA LEU A 61 -3.01 -22.57 1.57
C LEU A 61 -3.51 -23.97 1.19
N LYS A 62 -2.94 -24.61 0.16
CA LYS A 62 -3.24 -25.99 -0.24
C LYS A 62 -2.91 -27.03 0.83
N ASN A 63 -1.80 -26.84 1.55
CA ASN A 63 -1.40 -27.71 2.65
C ASN A 63 -2.35 -27.62 3.85
N GLY A 64 -3.17 -26.57 3.88
CA GLY A 64 -4.16 -26.29 4.90
C GLY A 64 -3.56 -25.57 6.11
N ILE A 65 -4.20 -24.51 6.53
CA ILE A 65 -3.92 -23.78 7.78
C ILE A 65 -4.79 -24.42 8.86
N LYS A 66 -4.17 -24.88 9.95
CA LYS A 66 -4.92 -25.39 11.10
C LYS A 66 -5.63 -24.24 11.77
N LEU A 67 -6.89 -24.47 12.11
CA LEU A 67 -7.76 -23.49 12.75
C LEU A 67 -8.05 -23.92 14.20
N PRO A 68 -8.19 -22.98 15.15
CA PRO A 68 -8.50 -23.32 16.52
C PRO A 68 -9.91 -23.93 16.65
N GLU A 69 -10.10 -24.84 17.59
CA GLU A 69 -11.39 -25.40 17.95
C GLU A 69 -12.12 -24.45 18.93
N GLY A 70 -13.46 -24.46 18.88
CA GLY A 70 -14.31 -23.75 19.84
C GLY A 70 -14.79 -22.39 19.37
N ILE A 71 -15.13 -21.53 20.36
CA ILE A 71 -15.72 -20.21 20.08
C ILE A 71 -14.65 -19.26 19.53
N PHE A 72 -15.00 -18.50 18.48
CA PHE A 72 -14.12 -17.53 17.89
C PHE A 72 -13.75 -16.42 18.89
N ASP A 73 -12.46 -16.29 19.11
CA ASP A 73 -11.82 -15.15 19.76
C ASP A 73 -10.76 -14.62 18.79
N TYR A 74 -10.89 -13.37 18.38
CA TYR A 74 -10.03 -12.79 17.36
C TYR A 74 -8.54 -12.95 17.68
N GLN A 75 -8.12 -12.52 18.88
CA GLN A 75 -6.72 -12.50 19.24
C GLN A 75 -6.14 -13.90 19.34
N LYS A 76 -6.83 -14.81 20.00
CA LYS A 76 -6.40 -16.22 20.12
C LYS A 76 -6.36 -16.91 18.76
N THR A 77 -7.32 -16.61 17.89
CA THR A 77 -7.35 -17.16 16.54
C THR A 77 -6.15 -16.66 15.74
N TRP A 78 -5.84 -15.37 15.80
CA TRP A 78 -4.67 -14.79 15.15
C TRP A 78 -3.37 -15.38 15.67
N GLU A 79 -3.17 -15.42 16.99
CA GLU A 79 -2.01 -16.02 17.66
C GLU A 79 -1.81 -17.50 17.29
N TYR A 80 -2.89 -18.24 17.05
CA TYR A 80 -2.83 -19.65 16.65
C TYR A 80 -2.46 -19.83 15.17
N ILE A 81 -2.97 -18.96 14.28
CA ILE A 81 -2.76 -19.05 12.85
C ILE A 81 -1.41 -18.45 12.44
N TYR A 82 -1.04 -17.30 13.00
CA TYR A 82 0.13 -16.52 12.59
C TYR A 82 1.44 -17.33 12.47
N PRO A 83 1.83 -18.20 13.41
CA PRO A 83 3.07 -18.98 13.28
C PRO A 83 3.09 -19.98 12.11
N GLN A 84 1.93 -20.26 11.52
CA GLN A 84 1.80 -21.20 10.39
C GLN A 84 2.00 -20.52 9.02
N LEU A 85 2.06 -19.18 8.98
CA LEU A 85 2.10 -18.39 7.74
C LEU A 85 3.54 -18.18 7.23
N ASN A 86 4.53 -18.76 7.91
CA ASN A 86 5.95 -18.82 7.50
C ASN A 86 6.61 -17.45 7.25
N GLY A 87 6.09 -16.37 7.83
CA GLY A 87 6.62 -15.02 7.64
C GLY A 87 6.32 -14.41 6.27
N ILE A 88 5.40 -14.98 5.48
CA ILE A 88 4.93 -14.40 4.22
C ILE A 88 3.99 -13.24 4.55
N LYS A 89 4.51 -12.02 4.54
CA LYS A 89 3.80 -10.82 5.03
C LYS A 89 2.49 -10.56 4.29
N ALA A 90 2.48 -10.72 2.98
CA ALA A 90 1.25 -10.57 2.21
C ALA A 90 0.18 -11.60 2.61
N LEU A 91 0.57 -12.87 2.90
CA LEU A 91 -0.37 -13.89 3.38
C LEU A 91 -0.85 -13.60 4.80
N GLU A 92 0.07 -13.19 5.69
CA GLU A 92 -0.26 -12.73 7.03
C GLU A 92 -1.34 -11.65 6.96
N MET A 93 -1.12 -10.63 6.10
CA MET A 93 -2.07 -9.53 5.93
C MET A 93 -3.42 -9.99 5.40
N GLY A 94 -3.44 -10.86 4.38
CA GLY A 94 -4.70 -11.37 3.82
C GLY A 94 -5.54 -12.12 4.85
N ILE A 95 -4.93 -12.99 5.64
CA ILE A 95 -5.61 -13.71 6.72
C ILE A 95 -6.06 -12.74 7.84
N ASN A 96 -5.19 -11.83 8.26
CA ASN A 96 -5.50 -10.81 9.26
C ASN A 96 -6.66 -9.93 8.82
N MET A 97 -6.66 -9.48 7.55
CA MET A 97 -7.74 -8.70 6.94
C MET A 97 -9.08 -9.45 6.97
N ALA A 98 -9.09 -10.74 6.59
CA ALA A 98 -10.29 -11.57 6.62
C ALA A 98 -10.83 -11.74 8.05
N LEU A 99 -9.96 -11.88 9.05
CA LEU A 99 -10.32 -11.94 10.47
C LEU A 99 -10.98 -10.63 10.94
N TRP A 100 -10.40 -9.48 10.58
CA TRP A 100 -10.96 -8.16 10.93
C TRP A 100 -12.29 -7.90 10.23
N ASP A 101 -12.41 -8.28 8.95
CA ASP A 101 -13.66 -8.16 8.20
C ASP A 101 -14.75 -9.03 8.81
N TRP A 102 -14.43 -10.29 9.14
CA TRP A 102 -15.36 -11.19 9.84
C TRP A 102 -15.81 -10.57 11.18
N ARG A 103 -14.86 -10.09 11.98
CA ARG A 103 -15.17 -9.48 13.29
C ARG A 103 -16.08 -8.27 13.14
N GLY A 104 -15.79 -7.38 12.20
CA GLY A 104 -16.61 -6.20 11.95
C GLY A 104 -18.03 -6.56 11.53
N LYS A 105 -18.19 -7.56 10.66
CA LYS A 105 -19.51 -8.09 10.25
C LYS A 105 -20.26 -8.69 11.43
N LYS A 106 -19.59 -9.45 12.29
CA LYS A 106 -20.19 -10.05 13.50
C LYS A 106 -20.65 -8.99 14.51
N GLU A 107 -19.85 -7.93 14.71
CA GLU A 107 -20.18 -6.85 15.63
C GLU A 107 -21.09 -5.76 15.01
N GLY A 108 -21.36 -5.83 13.70
CA GLY A 108 -22.15 -4.83 12.97
C GLY A 108 -21.46 -3.46 12.88
N LYS A 109 -20.10 -3.43 12.92
CA LYS A 109 -19.29 -2.20 12.94
C LYS A 109 -18.27 -2.19 11.80
N PRO A 110 -18.01 -1.03 11.18
CA PRO A 110 -16.88 -0.90 10.26
C PRO A 110 -15.54 -1.01 11.00
N LEU A 111 -14.50 -1.45 10.29
CA LEU A 111 -13.18 -1.68 10.86
C LEU A 111 -12.63 -0.45 11.61
N TYR A 112 -12.74 0.76 11.04
CA TYR A 112 -12.22 1.97 11.72
C TYR A 112 -12.85 2.20 13.10
N GLN A 113 -14.13 1.83 13.30
CA GLN A 113 -14.76 1.93 14.61
C GLN A 113 -14.24 0.88 15.59
N LEU A 114 -13.93 -0.32 15.15
CA LEU A 114 -13.26 -1.35 15.97
C LEU A 114 -11.88 -0.89 16.43
N LEU A 115 -11.20 -0.07 15.60
CA LEU A 115 -9.92 0.57 15.93
C LEU A 115 -10.07 1.84 16.82
N GLY A 116 -11.31 2.19 17.22
CA GLY A 116 -11.57 3.34 18.11
C GLY A 116 -11.71 4.68 17.40
N ILE A 117 -11.64 4.71 16.07
CA ILE A 117 -11.83 5.94 15.27
C ILE A 117 -13.32 6.21 15.14
N LYS A 118 -13.78 7.41 15.51
CA LYS A 118 -15.21 7.76 15.52
C LYS A 118 -15.68 8.46 14.25
N ASN A 119 -14.96 9.47 13.82
CA ASN A 119 -15.29 10.31 12.68
C ASN A 119 -14.02 10.51 11.82
N PRO A 120 -13.66 9.59 10.93
CA PRO A 120 -12.41 9.64 10.21
C PRO A 120 -12.33 10.88 9.32
N ASN A 121 -11.25 11.66 9.48
CA ASN A 121 -10.90 12.77 8.59
C ASN A 121 -9.86 12.28 7.59
N MET A 122 -10.33 11.82 6.45
CA MET A 122 -9.50 11.16 5.46
C MET A 122 -8.50 12.11 4.80
N PRO A 123 -7.21 11.73 4.70
CA PRO A 123 -6.20 12.49 3.98
C PRO A 123 -6.46 12.46 2.46
N ILE A 124 -5.77 13.37 1.77
CA ILE A 124 -5.68 13.33 0.31
C ILE A 124 -4.79 12.17 -0.09
N THR A 125 -5.23 11.37 -1.07
CA THR A 125 -4.42 10.35 -1.73
C THR A 125 -3.75 10.91 -2.99
N SER A 126 -2.56 10.43 -3.32
CA SER A 126 -1.91 10.69 -4.61
C SER A 126 -2.46 9.80 -5.72
N TYR A 127 -2.17 10.17 -6.97
CA TYR A 127 -2.37 9.34 -8.16
C TYR A 127 -1.03 9.11 -8.84
N THR A 128 -0.70 7.85 -9.14
CA THR A 128 0.62 7.46 -9.62
C THR A 128 0.79 7.62 -11.13
N ILE A 129 1.83 8.34 -11.51
CA ILE A 129 2.38 8.41 -12.87
C ILE A 129 3.60 7.47 -12.92
N ALA A 130 3.39 6.25 -13.43
CA ALA A 130 4.45 5.25 -13.55
C ALA A 130 5.42 5.59 -14.69
N ILE A 131 6.68 5.10 -14.59
CA ILE A 131 7.69 5.24 -15.65
C ILE A 131 7.15 4.60 -16.94
N GLY A 132 7.35 5.29 -18.06
CA GLY A 132 6.89 4.83 -19.38
C GLY A 132 7.36 5.74 -20.51
N ASP A 133 6.69 5.67 -21.65
CA ASP A 133 6.95 6.56 -22.77
C ASP A 133 6.54 8.00 -22.41
N LEU A 134 7.46 8.96 -22.58
CA LEU A 134 7.22 10.38 -22.33
C LEU A 134 5.98 10.91 -23.06
N ASN A 135 5.71 10.41 -24.27
CA ASN A 135 4.53 10.80 -25.05
C ASN A 135 3.19 10.41 -24.39
N THR A 136 3.19 9.50 -23.42
CA THR A 136 1.98 9.07 -22.70
C THR A 136 1.73 9.87 -21.42
N ILE A 137 2.69 10.68 -20.97
CA ILE A 137 2.60 11.44 -19.71
C ILE A 137 1.40 12.38 -19.73
N GLY A 138 1.19 13.12 -20.83
CA GLY A 138 0.05 14.04 -20.95
C GLY A 138 -1.29 13.34 -20.74
N THR A 139 -1.48 12.15 -21.33
CA THR A 139 -2.69 11.34 -21.14
C THR A 139 -2.87 10.93 -19.66
N LYS A 140 -1.79 10.43 -19.03
CA LYS A 140 -1.84 10.02 -17.61
C LYS A 140 -2.12 11.20 -16.67
N VAL A 141 -1.58 12.39 -16.97
CA VAL A 141 -1.85 13.60 -16.20
C VAL A 141 -3.30 14.06 -16.36
N GLU A 142 -3.88 13.92 -17.56
CA GLU A 142 -5.30 14.22 -17.78
C GLU A 142 -6.22 13.22 -17.06
N GLU A 143 -5.90 11.93 -17.05
CA GLU A 143 -6.59 10.91 -16.24
C GLU A 143 -6.50 11.24 -14.74
N ALA A 144 -5.37 11.78 -14.30
CA ALA A 144 -5.14 12.22 -12.92
C ALA A 144 -5.79 13.57 -12.56
N LYS A 145 -6.57 14.19 -13.46
CA LYS A 145 -7.19 15.50 -13.24
C LYS A 145 -8.05 15.60 -11.97
N PRO A 146 -8.82 14.56 -11.56
CA PRO A 146 -9.60 14.58 -10.33
C PRO A 146 -8.76 14.59 -9.04
N TYR A 147 -7.46 14.27 -9.11
CA TYR A 147 -6.57 14.15 -7.95
C TYR A 147 -5.74 15.41 -7.78
N SER A 148 -5.55 15.88 -6.56
CA SER A 148 -4.80 17.11 -6.26
C SER A 148 -3.30 16.91 -6.07
N VAL A 149 -2.87 15.66 -5.88
CA VAL A 149 -1.46 15.28 -5.69
C VAL A 149 -1.11 14.14 -6.65
N LEU A 150 0.05 14.23 -7.27
CA LEU A 150 0.59 13.17 -8.14
C LEU A 150 1.78 12.50 -7.45
N LYS A 151 1.85 11.15 -7.53
CA LYS A 151 3.07 10.42 -7.26
C LYS A 151 3.76 10.11 -8.58
N VAL A 152 5.00 10.53 -8.76
CA VAL A 152 5.77 10.32 -9.99
C VAL A 152 6.90 9.33 -9.72
N LYS A 153 6.87 8.20 -10.42
CA LYS A 153 7.93 7.19 -10.33
C LYS A 153 9.14 7.65 -11.12
N LEU A 154 10.29 7.67 -10.44
CA LEU A 154 11.61 8.00 -10.97
C LEU A 154 12.59 6.85 -10.70
N GLY A 155 13.90 7.15 -10.68
CA GLY A 155 14.96 6.14 -10.47
C GLY A 155 15.57 5.64 -11.77
N THR A 156 15.37 6.39 -12.85
CA THR A 156 16.03 6.22 -14.14
C THR A 156 16.80 7.50 -14.47
N PRO A 157 18.02 7.71 -13.93
CA PRO A 157 18.71 9.01 -13.94
C PRO A 157 18.77 9.72 -15.30
N LYS A 158 18.80 8.96 -16.39
CA LYS A 158 18.80 9.53 -17.76
C LYS A 158 17.47 10.15 -18.19
N LEU A 159 16.35 9.77 -17.54
CA LEU A 159 14.99 10.18 -17.90
C LEU A 159 14.28 11.00 -16.82
N ASP A 160 14.77 10.96 -15.59
CA ASP A 160 14.05 11.51 -14.43
C ASP A 160 13.71 13.00 -14.60
N LYS A 161 14.66 13.80 -15.08
CA LYS A 161 14.43 15.25 -15.32
C LYS A 161 13.44 15.49 -16.46
N GLU A 162 13.48 14.68 -17.51
CA GLU A 162 12.56 14.76 -18.65
C GLU A 162 11.15 14.37 -18.23
N ILE A 163 10.99 13.34 -17.40
CA ILE A 163 9.68 12.93 -16.83
C ILE A 163 9.06 14.09 -16.06
N ILE A 164 9.79 14.71 -15.12
CA ILE A 164 9.28 15.82 -14.33
C ILE A 164 8.95 17.03 -15.20
N LYS A 165 9.82 17.41 -16.15
CA LYS A 165 9.55 18.51 -17.09
C LYS A 165 8.29 18.23 -17.90
N GLU A 166 8.13 16.99 -18.38
CA GLU A 166 6.95 16.64 -19.17
C GLU A 166 5.68 16.68 -18.31
N VAL A 167 5.69 16.16 -17.08
CA VAL A 167 4.56 16.30 -16.15
C VAL A 167 4.22 17.78 -15.93
N ARG A 168 5.21 18.64 -15.73
CA ARG A 168 5.03 20.09 -15.50
C ARG A 168 4.48 20.85 -16.71
N ARG A 169 4.58 20.32 -17.92
CA ARG A 169 3.89 20.90 -19.10
C ARG A 169 2.37 20.82 -19.01
N PHE A 170 1.84 19.91 -18.21
CA PHE A 170 0.40 19.66 -18.13
C PHE A 170 -0.23 20.04 -16.76
N THR A 171 0.58 20.24 -15.71
CA THR A 171 0.03 20.52 -14.37
C THR A 171 1.04 21.16 -13.40
N ASP A 172 0.52 22.01 -12.50
CA ASP A 172 1.25 22.58 -11.36
C ASP A 172 0.94 21.90 -10.03
N LYS A 173 0.23 20.77 -10.04
CA LYS A 173 -0.13 20.01 -8.82
C LYS A 173 1.11 19.64 -8.02
N VAL A 174 0.94 19.45 -6.71
CA VAL A 174 1.98 18.89 -5.85
C VAL A 174 2.42 17.52 -6.38
N ILE A 175 3.72 17.29 -6.41
CA ILE A 175 4.32 16.02 -6.79
C ILE A 175 4.99 15.39 -5.56
N ARG A 176 4.78 14.10 -5.37
CA ARG A 176 5.58 13.19 -4.55
C ARG A 176 6.43 12.34 -5.47
N VAL A 177 7.69 12.24 -5.20
CA VAL A 177 8.61 11.45 -6.03
C VAL A 177 8.92 10.14 -5.33
N ASP A 178 8.88 9.05 -6.08
CA ASP A 178 9.36 7.75 -5.63
C ASP A 178 10.47 7.27 -6.57
N ALA A 179 11.68 7.22 -6.05
CA ALA A 179 12.86 6.82 -6.81
C ALA A 179 13.09 5.29 -6.84
N ASN A 180 12.31 4.55 -6.06
CA ASN A 180 12.34 3.08 -6.01
C ASN A 180 13.78 2.49 -5.98
N GLU A 181 14.62 3.00 -5.09
CA GLU A 181 16.01 2.55 -4.90
C GLU A 181 16.95 2.83 -6.10
N GLY A 182 16.55 3.68 -7.05
CA GLY A 182 17.22 3.82 -8.36
C GLY A 182 18.36 4.85 -8.41
N TRP A 183 18.67 5.57 -7.34
CA TRP A 183 19.68 6.64 -7.35
C TRP A 183 20.99 6.24 -6.66
N ASP A 184 22.07 6.96 -6.99
CA ASP A 184 23.28 7.07 -6.19
C ASP A 184 23.34 8.40 -5.44
N LEU A 185 24.31 8.56 -4.51
CA LEU A 185 24.35 9.69 -3.61
C LEU A 185 24.61 11.03 -4.35
N ASP A 186 25.52 11.03 -5.32
CA ASP A 186 25.90 12.28 -6.02
C ASP A 186 24.71 12.77 -6.85
N TYR A 187 24.05 11.85 -7.56
CA TYR A 187 22.86 12.16 -8.32
C TYR A 187 21.69 12.61 -7.43
N ALA A 188 21.46 11.93 -6.30
CA ALA A 188 20.40 12.29 -5.35
C ALA A 188 20.60 13.69 -4.76
N LEU A 189 21.83 14.07 -4.39
CA LEU A 189 22.17 15.42 -3.88
C LEU A 189 21.85 16.52 -4.91
N GLU A 190 22.10 16.26 -6.20
CA GLU A 190 21.74 17.18 -7.28
C GLU A 190 20.23 17.22 -7.48
N MET A 191 19.59 16.03 -7.57
CA MET A 191 18.15 15.89 -7.86
C MET A 191 17.28 16.49 -6.77
N CYS A 192 17.61 16.32 -5.48
CA CYS A 192 16.82 16.92 -4.39
C CYS A 192 16.76 18.45 -4.50
N LYS A 193 17.89 19.09 -4.81
CA LYS A 193 17.94 20.55 -5.02
C LYS A 193 17.12 20.96 -6.23
N TRP A 194 17.27 20.25 -7.33
CA TRP A 194 16.55 20.54 -8.56
C TRP A 194 15.05 20.32 -8.41
N LEU A 195 14.61 19.20 -7.78
CA LEU A 195 13.20 18.88 -7.56
C LEU A 195 12.49 19.87 -6.62
N ALA A 196 13.22 20.50 -5.68
CA ALA A 196 12.66 21.52 -4.83
C ALA A 196 12.14 22.75 -5.61
N GLU A 197 12.66 22.99 -6.82
CA GLU A 197 12.19 24.06 -7.72
C GLU A 197 10.92 23.68 -8.49
N TYR A 198 10.48 22.39 -8.41
CA TYR A 198 9.39 21.82 -9.18
C TYR A 198 8.18 21.43 -8.34
N ASN A 199 7.90 22.12 -7.24
CA ASN A 199 6.75 21.86 -6.34
C ASN A 199 6.65 20.38 -5.94
N VAL A 200 7.79 19.77 -5.58
CA VAL A 200 7.90 18.41 -5.04
C VAL A 200 7.82 18.49 -3.53
N GLU A 201 6.96 17.65 -2.92
CA GLU A 201 6.71 17.64 -1.49
C GLU A 201 7.78 16.85 -0.73
N PHE A 202 8.11 15.64 -1.23
CA PHE A 202 9.12 14.76 -0.65
C PHE A 202 9.63 13.73 -1.67
N ILE A 203 10.69 13.01 -1.28
CA ILE A 203 11.29 11.94 -2.05
C ILE A 203 11.22 10.64 -1.27
N GLU A 204 10.66 9.60 -1.89
CA GLU A 204 10.55 8.27 -1.32
C GLU A 204 11.67 7.38 -1.84
N GLN A 205 12.32 6.64 -0.93
CA GLN A 205 13.31 5.59 -1.11
C GLN A 205 14.32 5.83 -2.25
N PRO A 206 15.21 6.82 -2.11
CA PRO A 206 16.18 7.16 -3.17
C PRO A 206 17.21 6.05 -3.41
N PHE A 207 17.62 5.32 -2.35
CA PHE A 207 18.69 4.32 -2.40
C PHE A 207 18.20 2.92 -2.02
N PRO A 208 18.93 1.86 -2.47
CA PRO A 208 18.75 0.51 -1.94
C PRO A 208 18.75 0.47 -0.41
N ALA A 209 17.86 -0.32 0.17
CA ALA A 209 17.64 -0.39 1.63
C ALA A 209 18.92 -0.68 2.44
N ASN A 210 19.88 -1.41 1.86
CA ASN A 210 21.18 -1.71 2.49
C ASN A 210 22.17 -0.52 2.47
N LYS A 211 21.78 0.63 1.90
CA LYS A 211 22.63 1.84 1.82
C LYS A 211 22.18 2.95 2.79
N LEU A 212 21.72 2.59 3.97
CA LEU A 212 21.18 3.52 4.97
C LEU A 212 22.13 4.70 5.27
N ASN A 213 23.45 4.46 5.29
CA ASN A 213 24.45 5.53 5.49
C ASN A 213 24.43 6.61 4.39
N GLN A 214 24.03 6.26 3.16
CA GLN A 214 23.87 7.25 2.08
C GLN A 214 22.59 8.06 2.29
N THR A 215 21.53 7.44 2.74
CA THR A 215 20.28 8.15 3.08
C THR A 215 20.50 9.14 4.23
N PHE A 216 21.22 8.73 5.28
CA PHE A 216 21.58 9.62 6.36
C PHE A 216 22.38 10.86 5.87
N LYS A 217 23.33 10.68 4.95
CA LYS A 217 24.06 11.81 4.35
C LYS A 217 23.14 12.67 3.49
N LEU A 218 22.29 12.07 2.65
CA LEU A 218 21.36 12.81 1.80
C LEU A 218 20.44 13.70 2.63
N ARG A 219 19.84 13.16 3.69
CA ARG A 219 18.94 13.89 4.59
C ARG A 219 19.55 15.18 5.14
N GLN A 220 20.85 15.18 5.45
CA GLN A 220 21.54 16.36 5.99
C GLN A 220 21.62 17.54 5.00
N TYR A 221 21.53 17.28 3.69
CA TYR A 221 21.71 18.27 2.63
C TYR A 221 20.49 18.44 1.72
N SER A 222 19.50 17.57 1.84
CA SER A 222 18.28 17.65 1.06
C SER A 222 17.38 18.78 1.53
N PRO A 223 16.90 19.65 0.63
CA PRO A 223 15.86 20.62 0.94
C PRO A 223 14.45 20.00 1.00
N LEU A 224 14.31 18.74 0.63
CA LEU A 224 13.07 17.99 0.62
C LEU A 224 13.14 16.86 1.65
N ASP A 225 12.00 16.53 2.27
CA ASP A 225 11.90 15.39 3.16
C ASP A 225 12.19 14.07 2.42
N ILE A 226 12.77 13.11 3.13
CA ILE A 226 13.08 11.78 2.62
C ILE A 226 12.22 10.75 3.35
N TYR A 227 11.44 9.97 2.61
CA TYR A 227 10.55 8.93 3.14
C TYR A 227 11.10 7.53 2.88
N ALA A 228 10.98 6.65 3.87
CA ALA A 228 11.33 5.24 3.76
C ALA A 228 10.16 4.43 3.21
N ASP A 229 10.42 3.55 2.24
CA ASP A 229 9.50 2.48 1.80
C ASP A 229 10.12 1.12 2.10
N GLU A 230 11.15 0.73 1.37
CA GLU A 230 11.83 -0.57 1.53
C GLU A 230 12.62 -0.67 2.84
N ASN A 231 12.89 0.44 3.53
CA ASN A 231 13.51 0.47 4.85
C ASN A 231 12.50 0.46 6.02
N SER A 232 11.19 0.49 5.77
CA SER A 232 10.15 0.51 6.82
C SER A 232 9.15 -0.63 6.60
N ILE A 233 9.50 -1.82 7.05
CA ILE A 233 8.69 -3.03 6.90
C ILE A 233 7.85 -3.27 8.16
N ILE A 234 8.47 -3.19 9.34
CA ILE A 234 7.84 -3.41 10.64
C ILE A 234 8.20 -2.28 11.62
N SER A 235 7.54 -2.25 12.75
CA SER A 235 7.74 -1.23 13.79
C SER A 235 9.16 -1.18 14.33
N ASP A 236 9.86 -2.31 14.42
CA ASP A 236 11.25 -2.39 14.87
C ASP A 236 12.23 -1.66 13.95
N ASP A 237 11.94 -1.59 12.65
CA ASP A 237 12.78 -0.88 11.68
C ASP A 237 12.84 0.62 11.97
N ILE A 238 11.77 1.20 12.50
CA ILE A 238 11.59 2.66 12.64
C ILE A 238 12.65 3.26 13.56
N ALA A 239 12.96 2.60 14.66
CA ALA A 239 14.00 3.04 15.59
C ALA A 239 15.39 3.07 14.94
N ILE A 240 15.63 2.20 13.95
CA ILE A 240 16.90 2.07 13.22
C ILE A 240 17.04 3.21 12.18
N ILE A 241 15.95 3.57 11.51
CA ILE A 241 15.98 4.48 10.35
C ILE A 241 15.67 5.93 10.69
N ARG A 242 15.21 6.24 11.90
CA ARG A 242 14.73 7.58 12.32
C ARG A 242 15.68 8.74 12.04
N ASP A 243 17.00 8.48 12.07
CA ASP A 243 18.01 9.52 11.82
C ASP A 243 18.34 9.68 10.33
N ALA A 244 17.87 8.75 9.48
CA ALA A 244 18.11 8.74 8.03
C ALA A 244 16.90 9.19 7.20
N PHE A 245 15.69 9.16 7.77
CA PHE A 245 14.45 9.52 7.09
C PHE A 245 13.62 10.51 7.91
N ASP A 246 12.83 11.34 7.22
CA ASP A 246 11.89 12.30 7.82
C ASP A 246 10.50 11.67 7.98
N GLY A 247 10.21 10.62 7.19
CA GLY A 247 8.95 9.92 7.23
C GLY A 247 9.06 8.48 6.77
N ILE A 248 7.95 7.75 6.93
CA ILE A 248 7.84 6.34 6.53
C ILE A 248 6.62 6.13 5.64
N ASN A 249 6.68 5.13 4.77
CA ASN A 249 5.55 4.63 4.00
C ASN A 249 5.12 3.26 4.55
N ILE A 250 4.01 3.21 5.25
CA ILE A 250 3.41 1.97 5.75
C ILE A 250 2.58 1.36 4.62
N LYS A 251 2.82 0.08 4.31
CA LYS A 251 1.98 -0.72 3.39
C LYS A 251 1.54 -1.99 4.11
N LEU A 252 0.25 -2.25 4.13
CA LEU A 252 -0.29 -3.41 4.83
C LEU A 252 0.33 -4.73 4.35
N MET A 253 0.55 -4.86 3.04
CA MET A 253 1.19 -6.05 2.44
C MET A 253 2.67 -6.22 2.83
N LYS A 254 3.32 -5.17 3.38
CA LYS A 254 4.69 -5.27 3.91
C LYS A 254 4.70 -5.63 5.39
N CYS A 255 3.84 -5.02 6.18
CA CYS A 255 3.87 -5.19 7.65
C CYS A 255 3.14 -6.46 8.11
N GLY A 256 2.20 -6.98 7.33
CA GLY A 256 1.58 -8.29 7.55
C GLY A 256 0.36 -8.28 8.46
N SER A 257 0.06 -7.18 9.17
CA SER A 257 -1.18 -7.08 9.95
C SER A 257 -1.58 -5.63 10.22
N ILE A 258 -2.85 -5.44 10.57
CA ILE A 258 -3.40 -4.14 10.99
C ILE A 258 -2.78 -3.70 12.32
N GLU A 259 -2.54 -4.63 13.24
CA GLU A 259 -1.88 -4.37 14.53
C GLU A 259 -0.47 -3.84 14.32
N GLU A 260 0.31 -4.50 13.45
CA GLU A 260 1.66 -4.06 13.14
C GLU A 260 1.68 -2.67 12.50
N ALA A 261 0.74 -2.39 11.57
CA ALA A 261 0.59 -1.06 11.00
C ALA A 261 0.30 0.01 12.06
N ILE A 262 -0.55 -0.30 13.05
CA ILE A 262 -0.85 0.60 14.18
C ILE A 262 0.39 0.80 15.06
N ASP A 263 1.16 -0.25 15.31
CA ASP A 263 2.39 -0.15 16.11
C ASP A 263 3.47 0.65 15.34
N MET A 264 3.60 0.47 14.03
CA MET A 264 4.44 1.34 13.18
C MET A 264 4.02 2.82 13.32
N ILE A 265 2.73 3.12 13.28
CA ILE A 265 2.21 4.50 13.46
C ILE A 265 2.62 5.05 14.82
N LYS A 266 2.41 4.28 15.90
CA LYS A 266 2.76 4.70 17.28
C LYS A 266 4.27 4.99 17.41
N VAL A 267 5.11 4.07 16.92
CA VAL A 267 6.56 4.21 17.01
C VAL A 267 7.05 5.39 16.17
N ALA A 268 6.52 5.58 14.96
CA ALA A 268 6.87 6.73 14.12
C ALA A 268 6.50 8.07 14.81
N ARG A 269 5.33 8.16 15.43
CA ARG A 269 4.91 9.35 16.20
C ARG A 269 5.81 9.61 17.43
N MET A 270 6.33 8.57 18.09
CA MET A 270 7.28 8.74 19.21
C MET A 270 8.61 9.39 18.77
N TYR A 271 8.96 9.27 17.49
CA TYR A 271 10.17 9.86 16.89
C TYR A 271 9.88 11.08 16.02
N ASP A 272 8.67 11.65 16.12
CA ASP A 272 8.23 12.83 15.32
C ASP A 272 8.37 12.62 13.81
N MET A 273 8.34 11.38 13.33
CA MET A 273 8.39 11.06 11.91
C MET A 273 7.02 11.27 11.25
N LYS A 274 7.04 11.76 10.01
CA LYS A 274 5.86 11.83 9.15
C LYS A 274 5.45 10.45 8.67
N ILE A 275 4.16 10.25 8.43
CA ILE A 275 3.62 8.94 8.08
C ILE A 275 2.79 9.05 6.80
N MET A 276 3.16 8.27 5.81
CA MET A 276 2.35 7.98 4.64
C MET A 276 1.80 6.56 4.73
N LEU A 277 0.56 6.37 4.30
CA LEU A 277 -0.02 5.05 4.11
C LEU A 277 -0.08 4.78 2.61
N GLY A 278 0.67 3.79 2.16
CA GLY A 278 0.75 3.38 0.76
C GLY A 278 0.19 2.00 0.50
N CYS A 279 0.33 1.55 -0.74
CA CYS A 279 -0.15 0.23 -1.19
C CYS A 279 0.83 -0.42 -2.18
N MET A 280 0.54 -1.67 -2.51
CA MET A 280 0.98 -2.31 -3.75
C MET A 280 -0.05 -2.04 -4.86
N VAL A 281 0.06 -2.70 -5.99
CA VAL A 281 -1.06 -2.78 -6.93
C VAL A 281 -2.05 -3.79 -6.37
N GLU A 282 -3.15 -3.29 -5.86
CA GLU A 282 -4.17 -4.04 -5.10
C GLU A 282 -5.57 -3.71 -5.65
N THR A 283 -6.54 -4.57 -5.35
CA THR A 283 -7.96 -4.29 -5.66
C THR A 283 -8.57 -3.33 -4.64
N SER A 284 -9.81 -2.93 -4.87
CA SER A 284 -10.58 -2.15 -3.87
C SER A 284 -10.70 -2.87 -2.52
N LEU A 285 -10.44 -4.17 -2.41
CA LEU A 285 -10.45 -4.89 -1.14
C LEU A 285 -9.26 -4.45 -0.27
N GLY A 286 -8.01 -4.61 -0.76
CA GLY A 286 -6.81 -4.23 -0.03
C GLY A 286 -6.74 -2.73 0.22
N ILE A 287 -7.07 -1.91 -0.81
CA ILE A 287 -7.07 -0.45 -0.68
C ILE A 287 -8.10 0.03 0.35
N THR A 288 -9.27 -0.59 0.44
CA THR A 288 -10.27 -0.23 1.46
C THR A 288 -9.79 -0.61 2.85
N ALA A 289 -9.17 -1.80 3.03
CA ALA A 289 -8.62 -2.18 4.31
C ALA A 289 -7.59 -1.16 4.82
N ALA A 290 -6.64 -0.74 3.97
CA ALA A 290 -5.68 0.31 4.29
C ALA A 290 -6.40 1.64 4.61
N SER A 291 -7.42 2.00 3.85
CA SER A 291 -8.15 3.26 4.04
C SER A 291 -8.82 3.38 5.42
N HIS A 292 -9.13 2.29 6.10
CA HIS A 292 -9.66 2.33 7.47
C HIS A 292 -8.65 2.88 8.51
N LEU A 293 -7.35 2.89 8.19
CA LEU A 293 -6.30 3.46 9.03
C LEU A 293 -5.91 4.89 8.62
N ALA A 294 -6.43 5.39 7.51
CA ALA A 294 -5.94 6.61 6.88
C ALA A 294 -6.10 7.88 7.73
N ASP A 295 -7.06 7.92 8.67
CA ASP A 295 -7.21 9.02 9.65
C ASP A 295 -6.01 9.14 10.62
N LEU A 296 -5.21 8.09 10.77
CA LEU A 296 -4.09 8.02 11.72
C LEU A 296 -2.78 8.55 11.14
N VAL A 297 -2.73 8.88 9.83
CA VAL A 297 -1.51 9.23 9.10
C VAL A 297 -1.58 10.63 8.49
N ASP A 298 -0.45 11.17 8.04
CA ASP A 298 -0.37 12.54 7.51
C ASP A 298 -0.80 12.62 6.05
N CYS A 299 -0.54 11.57 5.26
CA CYS A 299 -0.89 11.53 3.85
C CYS A 299 -1.12 10.08 3.37
N ALA A 300 -1.75 9.94 2.21
CA ALA A 300 -2.04 8.66 1.60
C ALA A 300 -1.50 8.56 0.17
N ASP A 301 -1.18 7.34 -0.23
CA ASP A 301 -0.80 6.89 -1.57
C ASP A 301 -1.53 5.57 -1.83
N LEU A 302 -2.86 5.65 -1.86
CA LEU A 302 -3.78 4.52 -1.92
C LEU A 302 -4.56 4.57 -3.23
N ASP A 303 -3.87 4.31 -4.32
CA ASP A 303 -4.40 4.36 -5.69
C ASP A 303 -4.28 3.04 -6.46
N GLY A 304 -3.83 1.95 -5.83
CA GLY A 304 -3.62 0.67 -6.50
C GLY A 304 -4.83 0.18 -7.30
N ASN A 305 -6.03 0.33 -6.74
CA ASN A 305 -7.29 -0.02 -7.41
C ASN A 305 -7.70 0.92 -8.56
N LEU A 306 -7.15 2.13 -8.62
CA LEU A 306 -7.41 3.08 -9.69
C LEU A 306 -6.55 2.78 -10.94
N LEU A 307 -5.49 2.02 -10.78
CA LEU A 307 -4.55 1.66 -11.83
C LEU A 307 -4.96 0.39 -12.60
N ILE A 308 -6.01 -0.30 -12.15
CA ILE A 308 -6.48 -1.58 -12.73
C ILE A 308 -7.81 -1.43 -13.47
N ASN A 309 -8.07 -2.30 -14.45
CA ASN A 309 -9.28 -2.25 -15.28
C ASN A 309 -10.29 -3.37 -15.02
N ASN A 310 -9.97 -4.29 -14.14
CA ASN A 310 -10.80 -5.45 -13.81
C ASN A 310 -10.92 -5.67 -12.30
N ASP A 311 -11.17 -4.59 -11.55
CA ASP A 311 -11.39 -4.67 -10.10
C ASP A 311 -12.63 -5.51 -9.78
N PRO A 312 -12.48 -6.63 -9.06
CA PRO A 312 -13.61 -7.48 -8.70
C PRO A 312 -14.41 -6.95 -7.51
N PHE A 313 -13.93 -5.91 -6.83
CA PHE A 313 -14.57 -5.38 -5.65
C PHE A 313 -15.05 -3.94 -5.83
N ILE A 314 -16.07 -3.58 -5.05
CA ILE A 314 -16.55 -2.21 -4.87
C ILE A 314 -16.24 -1.84 -3.43
N GLY A 315 -15.39 -0.83 -3.25
CA GLY A 315 -14.91 -0.39 -1.94
C GLY A 315 -14.74 1.12 -1.83
N VAL A 316 -13.63 1.55 -1.25
CA VAL A 316 -13.26 2.96 -1.10
C VAL A 316 -13.31 3.70 -2.44
N LYS A 317 -13.78 4.94 -2.40
CA LYS A 317 -13.81 5.85 -3.55
C LYS A 317 -12.91 7.04 -3.27
N VAL A 318 -12.45 7.69 -4.33
CA VAL A 318 -11.78 9.00 -4.23
C VAL A 318 -12.75 10.08 -4.70
N VAL A 319 -13.02 11.04 -3.83
CA VAL A 319 -13.91 12.19 -4.11
C VAL A 319 -13.13 13.45 -3.78
N ASP A 320 -12.96 14.33 -4.76
CA ASP A 320 -12.16 15.57 -4.63
C ASP A 320 -10.74 15.30 -4.07
N GLY A 321 -10.11 14.21 -4.52
CA GLY A 321 -8.77 13.77 -4.08
C GLY A 321 -8.72 13.11 -2.70
N LYS A 322 -9.83 13.07 -1.95
CA LYS A 322 -9.91 12.42 -0.63
C LYS A 322 -10.51 11.03 -0.71
N LEU A 323 -10.00 10.15 0.12
CA LEU A 323 -10.57 8.82 0.31
C LEU A 323 -11.95 8.93 0.98
N LYS A 324 -12.91 8.16 0.49
CA LYS A 324 -14.23 8.02 1.05
C LYS A 324 -14.54 6.55 1.28
N LEU A 325 -14.55 6.14 2.54
CA LEU A 325 -14.86 4.77 2.93
C LEU A 325 -16.29 4.39 2.50
N PRO A 326 -16.51 3.11 2.13
CA PRO A 326 -17.84 2.58 1.93
C PRO A 326 -18.58 2.52 3.27
N GLY A 327 -19.91 2.46 3.21
CA GLY A 327 -20.71 2.14 4.38
C GLY A 327 -20.66 0.65 4.72
N GLY A 328 -21.26 0.28 5.86
CA GLY A 328 -21.40 -1.13 6.23
C GLY A 328 -20.41 -1.60 7.30
N SER A 329 -20.55 -2.88 7.69
CA SER A 329 -19.74 -3.53 8.70
C SER A 329 -18.52 -4.22 8.09
N GLY A 330 -17.52 -4.52 8.90
CA GLY A 330 -16.26 -5.07 8.44
C GLY A 330 -15.48 -4.05 7.61
N LEU A 331 -15.00 -4.46 6.46
CA LEU A 331 -14.37 -3.56 5.48
C LEU A 331 -15.39 -2.76 4.68
N GLY A 332 -16.66 -3.17 4.66
CA GLY A 332 -17.71 -2.54 3.86
C GLY A 332 -17.54 -2.76 2.34
N VAL A 333 -16.71 -3.71 1.95
CA VAL A 333 -16.45 -4.05 0.55
C VAL A 333 -17.48 -5.03 0.04
N GLU A 334 -17.92 -4.84 -1.20
CA GLU A 334 -18.85 -5.72 -1.89
C GLU A 334 -18.20 -6.36 -3.13
N LEU A 335 -18.48 -7.63 -3.39
CA LEU A 335 -18.08 -8.26 -4.64
C LEU A 335 -18.92 -7.68 -5.80
N ASN A 336 -18.26 -7.23 -6.85
CA ASN A 336 -18.92 -6.77 -8.06
C ASN A 336 -19.56 -7.97 -8.79
N ASN A 337 -20.86 -7.89 -9.06
CA ASN A 337 -21.65 -8.97 -9.67
C ASN A 337 -21.10 -9.48 -11.01
N LYS A 338 -20.26 -8.72 -11.68
CA LYS A 338 -19.58 -9.14 -12.92
C LYS A 338 -18.56 -10.28 -12.70
N TYR A 339 -18.14 -10.49 -11.47
CA TYR A 339 -17.10 -11.46 -11.07
C TYR A 339 -17.66 -12.52 -10.13
N SER A 340 -18.85 -13.05 -10.52
CA SER A 340 -19.57 -14.07 -9.73
C SER A 340 -18.79 -15.37 -9.53
N GLU A 341 -17.78 -15.65 -10.36
CA GLU A 341 -16.86 -16.78 -10.22
C GLU A 341 -15.96 -16.69 -8.96
N LEU A 342 -15.83 -15.52 -8.37
CA LEU A 342 -15.12 -15.31 -7.10
C LEU A 342 -16.04 -15.49 -5.89
N LYS A 343 -17.34 -15.69 -6.09
CA LYS A 343 -18.28 -15.96 -5.01
C LYS A 343 -18.03 -17.36 -4.43
N LEU A 344 -18.16 -17.49 -3.10
CA LEU A 344 -18.16 -18.78 -2.40
C LEU A 344 -19.43 -19.58 -2.67
#